data_6041ef47c5e4785ab1478390f011a632
#
_entry.id   6041ef47c5e4785ab1478390f011a632
#
_cell.length_a   1.000
_cell.length_b   1.000
_cell.length_c   1.000
_cell.angle_alpha   90.00
_cell.angle_beta   90.00
_cell.angle_gamma   90.00
#
_symmetry.space_group_name_H-M   'P 1'
#
loop_
_entity.id
_entity.type
_entity.pdbx_description
1 polymer ?
#
loop_
_entity_poly.entity_id
_entity_poly.type
_entity_poly.pdbx_seq_one_letter_code
_entity_poly.pdbx_strand_id
1 'polypeptide(L)' 'MANYGFTTSYTEVAKISKNITEWMSTHGDKVNAMQMMLDAQCITGARAEKYLRIARRLGHRVQKKNGEWMENGRKILIP' A
#
# COMPACT_ATOMS: atom_id res chain seq x y z
N MET A 1 2.47 18.46 -17.38
CA MET A 1 2.80 17.50 -16.57
C MET A 1 1.77 17.05 -15.65
N ALA A 2 1.62 15.88 -15.62
CA ALA A 2 0.51 15.34 -14.90
C ALA A 2 0.83 15.30 -13.44
N ASN A 3 0.03 16.01 -12.72
CA ASN A 3 0.06 15.88 -11.32
C ASN A 3 -1.17 15.18 -10.94
N TYR A 4 -1.07 14.21 -10.16
CA TYR A 4 -2.21 13.44 -9.74
C TYR A 4 -2.63 13.88 -8.37
N GLY A 5 -2.72 15.16 -8.17
CA GLY A 5 -3.08 15.69 -6.90
C GLY A 5 -1.95 15.65 -5.91
N PHE A 6 -1.04 14.76 -6.04
CA PHE A 6 0.20 14.80 -5.35
C PHE A 6 1.16 14.17 -6.29
N THR A 7 2.30 14.73 -6.33
CA THR A 7 3.25 14.43 -7.35
C THR A 7 3.99 13.18 -7.00
N THR A 8 3.54 12.08 -7.52
CA THR A 8 4.26 10.83 -7.35
C THR A 8 4.95 10.54 -8.66
N SER A 9 6.26 10.64 -8.69
CA SER A 9 7.02 10.41 -9.91
C SER A 9 6.95 8.94 -10.30
N TYR A 10 7.20 8.68 -11.59
CA TYR A 10 7.25 7.32 -12.07
C TYR A 10 8.29 6.50 -11.30
N THR A 11 9.44 7.10 -11.01
CA THR A 11 10.50 6.44 -10.26
C THR A 11 10.03 6.04 -8.87
N GLU A 12 9.30 6.93 -8.20
CA GLU A 12 8.80 6.63 -6.87
C GLU A 12 7.78 5.50 -6.91
N VAL A 13 6.88 5.53 -7.89
CA VAL A 13 5.90 4.47 -8.05
C VAL A 13 6.59 3.13 -8.27
N ALA A 14 7.64 3.12 -9.10
CA ALA A 14 8.37 1.89 -9.37
C ALA A 14 9.04 1.35 -8.11
N LYS A 15 9.62 2.22 -7.29
CA LYS A 15 10.24 1.80 -6.05
C LYS A 15 9.23 1.21 -5.08
N ILE A 16 8.09 1.87 -4.95
CA ILE A 16 7.05 1.39 -4.05
C ILE A 16 6.51 0.05 -4.54
N SER A 17 6.27 -0.05 -5.84
CA SER A 17 5.77 -1.30 -6.43
C SER A 17 6.74 -2.44 -6.16
N LYS A 18 8.03 -2.20 -6.33
CA LYS A 18 9.04 -3.21 -6.07
C LYS A 18 9.04 -3.64 -4.61
N ASN A 19 8.97 -2.67 -3.71
CA ASN A 19 8.96 -2.96 -2.28
C ASN A 19 7.75 -3.81 -1.91
N ILE A 20 6.57 -3.43 -2.42
CA ILE A 20 5.36 -4.20 -2.14
C ILE A 20 5.49 -5.61 -2.70
N THR A 21 5.98 -5.73 -3.92
CA THR A 21 6.11 -7.04 -4.56
C THR A 21 7.05 -7.94 -3.78
N GLU A 22 8.18 -7.40 -3.34
CA GLU A 22 9.14 -8.18 -2.57
C GLU A 22 8.56 -8.59 -1.22
N TRP A 23 7.85 -7.68 -0.57
CA TRP A 23 7.23 -8.03 0.71
C TRP A 23 6.19 -9.12 0.53
N MET A 24 5.35 -8.98 -0.49
CA MET A 24 4.29 -9.94 -0.74
C MET A 24 4.82 -11.32 -1.14
N SER A 25 6.00 -11.37 -1.75
CA SER A 25 6.58 -12.66 -2.09
C SER A 25 7.03 -13.44 -0.85
N THR A 26 7.27 -12.76 0.25
CA THR A 26 7.70 -13.43 1.49
C THR A 26 6.62 -13.45 2.57
N HIS A 27 5.70 -12.51 2.54
CA HIS A 27 4.69 -12.38 3.59
C HIS A 27 3.25 -12.45 3.07
N GLY A 28 3.08 -12.69 1.78
CA GLY A 28 1.76 -12.56 1.17
C GLY A 28 0.73 -13.55 1.65
N ASP A 29 1.15 -14.64 2.29
CA ASP A 29 0.22 -15.60 2.86
C ASP A 29 -0.31 -15.19 4.23
N LYS A 30 0.23 -14.11 4.80
CA LYS A 30 -0.28 -13.58 6.06
C LYS A 30 -1.56 -12.81 5.81
N VAL A 31 -2.48 -12.90 6.75
CA VAL A 31 -3.80 -12.29 6.59
C VAL A 31 -3.72 -10.79 6.38
N ASN A 32 -2.84 -10.12 7.13
CA ASN A 32 -2.71 -8.67 7.06
C ASN A 32 -1.31 -8.27 6.64
N ALA A 33 -0.87 -8.79 5.50
CA ALA A 33 0.51 -8.56 5.04
C ALA A 33 0.81 -7.09 4.80
N MET A 34 -0.14 -6.33 4.24
CA MET A 34 0.07 -4.89 4.03
C MET A 34 0.14 -4.14 5.33
N GLN A 35 -0.71 -4.48 6.29
CA GLN A 35 -0.65 -3.86 7.61
C GLN A 35 0.71 -4.11 8.26
N MET A 36 1.19 -5.35 8.16
CA MET A 36 2.50 -5.70 8.70
C MET A 36 3.60 -4.89 8.05
N MET A 37 3.51 -4.70 6.74
CA MET A 37 4.49 -3.92 6.01
C MET A 37 4.53 -2.48 6.49
N LEU A 38 3.36 -1.85 6.59
CA LEU A 38 3.28 -0.47 7.05
C LEU A 38 3.91 -0.32 8.43
N ASP A 39 3.58 -1.26 9.32
CA ASP A 39 4.09 -1.19 10.69
C ASP A 39 5.59 -1.45 10.72
N ALA A 40 6.06 -2.48 10.05
CA ALA A 40 7.46 -2.89 10.12
C ALA A 40 8.38 -1.87 9.46
N GLN A 41 7.92 -1.22 8.40
CA GLN A 41 8.75 -0.26 7.67
C GLN A 41 8.48 1.18 8.08
N CYS A 42 7.65 1.39 9.09
CA CYS A 42 7.32 2.71 9.61
C CYS A 42 6.80 3.62 8.49
N ILE A 43 5.90 3.09 7.66
CA ILE A 43 5.29 3.84 6.59
C ILE A 43 4.02 4.47 7.14
N THR A 44 3.99 5.79 7.20
CA THR A 44 2.91 6.50 7.89
C THR A 44 2.24 7.52 6.97
N GLY A 45 1.08 7.99 7.40
CA GLY A 45 0.40 9.13 6.78
C GLY A 45 0.22 9.00 5.28
N ALA A 46 0.58 10.06 4.57
CA ALA A 46 0.39 10.10 3.12
C ALA A 46 1.19 9.04 2.38
N ARG A 47 2.36 8.68 2.93
CA ARG A 47 3.15 7.61 2.31
C ARG A 47 2.40 6.28 2.38
N ALA A 48 1.75 6.02 3.50
CA ALA A 48 0.97 4.79 3.63
C ALA A 48 -0.16 4.77 2.62
N GLU A 49 -0.80 5.90 2.39
CA GLU A 49 -1.85 5.97 1.37
C GLU A 49 -1.32 5.66 -0.02
N LYS A 50 -0.15 6.17 -0.35
CA LYS A 50 0.47 5.85 -1.63
C LYS A 50 0.72 4.36 -1.77
N TYR A 51 1.25 3.75 -0.72
CA TYR A 51 1.51 2.31 -0.74
C TYR A 51 0.22 1.52 -0.93
N LEU A 52 -0.84 1.91 -0.25
CA LEU A 52 -2.10 1.19 -0.35
C LEU A 52 -2.71 1.33 -1.74
N ARG A 53 -2.63 2.52 -2.34
CA ARG A 53 -3.13 2.71 -3.70
C ARG A 53 -2.39 1.84 -4.69
N ILE A 54 -1.07 1.80 -4.57
CA ILE A 54 -0.26 1.01 -5.48
C ILE A 54 -0.51 -0.47 -5.26
N ALA A 55 -0.61 -0.90 -4.01
CA ALA A 55 -0.92 -2.30 -3.71
C ALA A 55 -2.24 -2.71 -4.34
N ARG A 56 -3.25 -1.84 -4.27
CA ARG A 56 -4.54 -2.13 -4.88
C ARG A 56 -4.42 -2.27 -6.38
N ARG A 57 -3.64 -1.41 -7.02
CA ARG A 57 -3.44 -1.49 -8.48
C ARG A 57 -2.68 -2.74 -8.87
N LEU A 58 -1.80 -3.22 -8.01
CA LEU A 58 -1.06 -4.45 -8.28
C LEU A 58 -1.91 -5.71 -8.06
N GLY A 59 -3.14 -5.55 -7.59
CA GLY A 59 -4.03 -6.68 -7.42
C GLY A 59 -3.98 -7.36 -6.07
N HIS A 60 -3.41 -6.71 -5.08
CA HIS A 60 -3.41 -7.27 -3.73
C HIS A 60 -4.76 -7.06 -3.07
N ARG A 61 -4.98 -7.73 -1.95
CA ARG A 61 -6.29 -7.78 -1.29
C ARG A 61 -6.57 -6.50 -0.51
N VAL A 62 -6.37 -5.38 -1.15
CA VAL A 62 -6.55 -4.06 -0.55
C VAL A 62 -7.69 -3.38 -1.27
N GLN A 63 -8.65 -2.88 -0.52
CA GLN A 63 -9.81 -2.20 -1.06
C GLN A 63 -10.06 -0.91 -0.29
N LYS A 64 -10.74 0.02 -0.95
CA LYS A 64 -11.17 1.22 -0.27
C LYS A 64 -12.67 1.25 -0.23
N LYS A 65 -13.24 1.28 0.96
CA LYS A 65 -14.69 1.30 1.17
C LYS A 65 -15.05 2.45 2.08
N ASN A 66 -15.99 3.26 1.67
CA ASN A 66 -16.47 4.37 2.49
C ASN A 66 -15.34 5.25 3.01
N GLY A 67 -14.34 5.48 2.16
CA GLY A 67 -13.21 6.32 2.53
C GLY A 67 -12.16 5.63 3.38
N GLU A 68 -12.35 4.36 3.70
CA GLU A 68 -11.41 3.63 4.55
C GLU A 68 -10.74 2.49 3.79
N TRP A 69 -9.47 2.28 4.11
CA TRP A 69 -8.72 1.19 3.51
C TRP A 69 -8.98 -0.10 4.27
N MET A 70 -9.18 -1.18 3.52
CA MET A 70 -9.46 -2.49 4.08
C MET A 70 -8.52 -3.51 3.47
N GLU A 71 -8.15 -4.50 4.26
CA GLU A 71 -7.38 -5.63 3.77
C GLU A 71 -8.00 -6.91 4.30
N ASN A 72 -8.41 -7.79 3.39
CA ASN A 72 -9.07 -9.05 3.76
C ASN A 72 -10.27 -8.82 4.69
N GLY A 73 -11.02 -7.75 4.42
CA GLY A 73 -12.19 -7.43 5.23
C GLY A 73 -11.90 -6.75 6.55
N ARG A 74 -10.65 -6.42 6.82
CA ARG A 74 -10.26 -5.76 8.06
C ARG A 74 -9.77 -4.36 7.76
N LYS A 75 -10.11 -3.44 8.65
CA LYS A 75 -9.68 -2.05 8.48
C LYS A 75 -8.16 -1.94 8.68
N ILE A 76 -7.52 -1.25 7.76
CA ILE A 76 -6.10 -0.98 7.88
C ILE A 76 -5.90 0.25 8.76
N LEU A 77 -5.04 0.11 9.76
CA LEU A 77 -4.72 1.22 10.64
C LEU A 77 -3.45 1.86 10.11
N ILE A 78 -3.57 3.09 9.62
CA ILE A 78 -2.43 3.82 9.09
C ILE A 78 -1.65 4.40 10.27
N PRO A 79 -0.40 3.99 10.43
CA PRO A 79 0.41 4.46 11.56
C PRO A 79 0.63 5.97 11.57
#